data_fb3fabae475b7f3c7920c941fccff3ad
#
_entry.id   fb3fabae475b7f3c7920c941fccff3ad
#
_cell.length_a   1.000
_cell.length_b   1.000
_cell.length_c   1.000
_cell.angle_alpha   90.00
_cell.angle_beta   90.00
_cell.angle_gamma   90.00
#
_symmetry.space_group_name_H-M   'P 1'
#
loop_
_entity.id
_entity.type
_entity.pdbx_description
1 polymer ?
#
loop_
_entity_poly.entity_id
_entity_poly.type
_entity_poly.pdbx_seq_one_letter_code
_entity_poly.pdbx_strand_id
1 'polypeptide(L)'
;LREYAKINYGPWDRLDGSTFVDGFGNLPLGANFYPADMTSAEFDSLADPVKTSPYSLIRRDSDGKLVAVWYHDAYEYNIDKICNYLKAAADITIKPSVRNYLLKKIDALKTDYYYDSDLAWLEMTDSKMDLIIGPDEVNDDQLYGLKTSYEAYVLLKDLKRTEVLDQLTSMLPELQKQIPCEEQYKNFVPGDESDIYAYDAIYCSGHANAGIKLIALNLPYNEEVQAKAGTRTALLRNIMAEKFNRIVNPVGIVVLTPDQQDHLSEEAFYWNIAFREISHGLGIKETINGKGEVDEALGNKALTWEDAKANALGLYLVCKLLDEHKIPTLVTKEDAITTFVANLIRSERFGEASQLGRAYVMLFNYLNQNGAFKRGDSGKYSIDYEKTLSLVAEFTGIALKTQATGDYEFAENFEKQYCELSEDFKADLVNIRLENIPIDLRFEFQK
;
A
#
# COMPACT_ATOMS: atom_id res chain seq x y z
N LEU A 1 21.93 -5.63 -16.37
CA LEU A 1 21.57 -6.97 -15.92
C LEU A 1 22.07 -7.27 -14.51
N ARG A 2 23.40 -7.15 -14.23
CA ARG A 2 23.96 -7.46 -12.89
C ARG A 2 23.36 -6.59 -11.78
N GLU A 3 23.24 -5.28 -11.98
CA GLU A 3 22.64 -4.37 -11.00
C GLU A 3 21.14 -4.66 -10.83
N TYR A 4 20.45 -5.02 -11.91
CA TYR A 4 19.05 -5.40 -11.86
C TYR A 4 18.83 -6.69 -11.06
N ALA A 5 19.70 -7.69 -11.27
CA ALA A 5 19.67 -8.93 -10.48
C ALA A 5 19.96 -8.69 -8.98
N LYS A 6 20.79 -7.69 -8.64
CA LYS A 6 21.01 -7.33 -7.23
C LYS A 6 19.78 -6.70 -6.59
N ILE A 7 19.08 -5.82 -7.33
CA ILE A 7 17.86 -5.16 -6.84
C ILE A 7 16.74 -6.17 -6.64
N ASN A 8 16.62 -7.15 -7.55
CA ASN A 8 15.59 -8.18 -7.49
C ASN A 8 15.98 -9.39 -6.62
N TYR A 9 17.21 -9.41 -6.06
CA TYR A 9 17.74 -10.52 -5.27
C TYR A 9 17.73 -11.87 -6.00
N GLY A 10 17.85 -11.85 -7.34
CA GLY A 10 17.83 -13.04 -8.16
C GLY A 10 17.60 -12.74 -9.64
N PRO A 11 17.37 -13.78 -10.46
CA PRO A 11 17.19 -13.65 -11.91
C PRO A 11 15.75 -13.31 -12.31
N TRP A 12 14.83 -13.11 -11.35
CA TRP A 12 13.42 -12.86 -11.58
C TRP A 12 13.05 -11.41 -11.31
N ASP A 13 12.22 -10.83 -12.17
CA ASP A 13 11.60 -9.54 -11.92
C ASP A 13 10.55 -9.69 -10.83
N ARG A 14 10.72 -8.98 -9.73
CA ARG A 14 9.79 -9.06 -8.60
C ARG A 14 8.50 -8.25 -8.82
N LEU A 15 8.36 -7.58 -9.96
CA LEU A 15 7.12 -6.92 -10.34
C LEU A 15 6.12 -7.91 -10.96
N ASP A 16 6.61 -8.88 -11.75
CA ASP A 16 5.76 -9.82 -12.48
C ASP A 16 6.18 -11.29 -12.37
N GLY A 17 7.27 -11.58 -11.65
CA GLY A 17 7.82 -12.93 -11.47
C GLY A 17 8.52 -13.51 -12.69
N SER A 18 8.62 -12.77 -13.80
CA SER A 18 9.28 -13.23 -15.02
C SER A 18 10.80 -13.35 -14.85
N THR A 19 11.40 -14.33 -15.52
CA THR A 19 12.87 -14.41 -15.59
C THR A 19 13.41 -13.42 -16.62
N PHE A 20 14.46 -12.68 -16.24
CA PHE A 20 15.22 -11.83 -17.14
C PHE A 20 16.65 -12.34 -17.39
N VAL A 21 16.95 -13.56 -16.92
CA VAL A 21 18.23 -14.25 -17.14
C VAL A 21 17.96 -15.59 -17.83
N ASP A 22 18.54 -15.80 -19.00
CA ASP A 22 18.38 -17.05 -19.74
C ASP A 22 18.85 -18.26 -18.92
N GLY A 23 18.12 -19.37 -19.05
CA GLY A 23 18.40 -20.63 -18.36
C GLY A 23 17.76 -20.80 -16.98
N PHE A 24 17.05 -19.79 -16.49
CA PHE A 24 16.22 -19.89 -15.30
C PHE A 24 14.74 -20.04 -15.71
N GLY A 25 14.01 -20.91 -15.02
CA GLY A 25 12.56 -21.02 -15.15
C GLY A 25 11.84 -19.87 -14.40
N ASN A 26 10.52 -19.94 -14.30
CA ASN A 26 9.73 -19.01 -13.49
C ASN A 26 10.15 -19.06 -12.03
N LEU A 27 9.90 -17.98 -11.29
CA LEU A 27 10.11 -17.95 -9.85
C LEU A 27 9.27 -19.07 -9.19
N PRO A 28 9.89 -20.02 -8.48
CA PRO A 28 9.13 -21.04 -7.77
C PRO A 28 8.27 -20.40 -6.68
N LEU A 29 7.01 -20.84 -6.58
CA LEU A 29 6.14 -20.41 -5.48
C LEU A 29 6.78 -20.77 -4.13
N GLY A 30 6.73 -19.84 -3.19
CA GLY A 30 7.39 -19.99 -1.90
C GLY A 30 8.92 -19.97 -1.94
N ALA A 31 9.52 -19.51 -3.06
CA ALA A 31 10.96 -19.44 -3.23
C ALA A 31 11.63 -18.73 -2.04
N ASN A 32 12.74 -19.31 -1.57
CA ASN A 32 13.52 -18.92 -0.40
C ASN A 32 12.89 -19.22 0.97
N PHE A 33 11.58 -19.40 1.06
CA PHE A 33 10.89 -19.71 2.32
C PHE A 33 10.72 -21.21 2.54
N TYR A 34 10.53 -21.97 1.46
CA TYR A 34 10.26 -23.41 1.48
C TYR A 34 11.23 -24.17 0.56
N PRO A 35 11.47 -25.47 0.82
CA PRO A 35 12.19 -26.32 -0.13
C PRO A 35 11.43 -26.40 -1.46
N ALA A 36 12.15 -26.30 -2.57
CA ALA A 36 11.54 -26.33 -3.91
C ALA A 36 10.83 -27.64 -4.25
N ASP A 37 11.19 -28.72 -3.57
CA ASP A 37 10.62 -30.05 -3.74
C ASP A 37 9.54 -30.40 -2.69
N MET A 38 9.17 -29.44 -1.83
CA MET A 38 8.16 -29.61 -0.78
C MET A 38 6.76 -29.83 -1.38
N THR A 39 6.03 -30.77 -0.84
CA THR A 39 4.61 -30.97 -1.15
C THR A 39 3.73 -30.37 -0.04
N SER A 40 2.48 -30.02 -0.39
CA SER A 40 1.51 -29.53 0.59
C SER A 40 1.22 -30.59 1.67
N ALA A 41 1.19 -31.88 1.31
CA ALA A 41 0.96 -32.95 2.26
C ALA A 41 2.10 -33.10 3.28
N GLU A 42 3.36 -32.87 2.86
CA GLU A 42 4.50 -32.82 3.78
C GLU A 42 4.41 -31.64 4.74
N PHE A 43 4.06 -30.45 4.21
CA PHE A 43 3.88 -29.26 5.04
C PHE A 43 2.74 -29.43 6.04
N ASP A 44 1.60 -29.98 5.61
CA ASP A 44 0.46 -30.22 6.50
C ASP A 44 0.81 -31.21 7.61
N SER A 45 1.59 -32.25 7.29
CA SER A 45 2.01 -33.29 8.25
C SER A 45 3.11 -32.83 9.24
N LEU A 46 3.78 -31.70 8.99
CA LEU A 46 4.77 -31.15 9.92
C LEU A 46 4.08 -30.69 11.21
N ALA A 47 4.37 -31.36 12.31
CA ALA A 47 3.71 -31.10 13.60
C ALA A 47 4.25 -29.87 14.34
N ASP A 48 5.34 -29.26 13.87
CA ASP A 48 5.96 -28.09 14.49
C ASP A 48 5.08 -26.85 14.30
N PRO A 49 4.55 -26.21 15.37
CA PRO A 49 3.72 -25.00 15.27
C PRO A 49 4.48 -23.81 14.68
N VAL A 50 5.81 -23.79 14.75
CA VAL A 50 6.66 -22.74 14.18
C VAL A 50 6.52 -22.68 12.65
N LYS A 51 6.04 -23.73 11.99
CA LYS A 51 5.83 -23.78 10.54
C LYS A 51 4.93 -22.67 10.02
N THR A 52 3.96 -22.20 10.81
CA THR A 52 3.01 -21.15 10.44
C THR A 52 3.44 -19.76 10.90
N SER A 53 4.52 -19.67 11.70
CA SER A 53 5.05 -18.36 12.09
C SER A 53 5.46 -17.55 10.85
N PRO A 54 5.12 -16.25 10.78
CA PRO A 54 5.58 -15.35 9.71
C PRO A 54 7.11 -15.19 9.69
N TYR A 55 7.77 -15.52 10.80
CA TYR A 55 9.21 -15.33 11.02
C TYR A 55 9.98 -16.65 11.02
N SER A 56 9.58 -17.60 10.18
CA SER A 56 10.26 -18.89 10.06
C SER A 56 10.43 -19.34 8.61
N LEU A 57 11.50 -20.11 8.38
CA LEU A 57 11.74 -20.81 7.13
C LEU A 57 11.41 -22.30 7.31
N ILE A 58 10.95 -22.94 6.23
CA ILE A 58 10.89 -24.39 6.16
C ILE A 58 12.14 -24.90 5.44
N ARG A 59 12.81 -25.87 6.00
CA ARG A 59 14.04 -26.47 5.47
C ARG A 59 13.97 -27.99 5.56
N ARG A 60 14.90 -28.67 4.89
CA ARG A 60 15.11 -30.11 5.10
C ARG A 60 16.30 -30.30 6.02
N ASP A 61 16.17 -31.18 7.03
CA ASP A 61 17.26 -31.63 7.87
C ASP A 61 18.18 -32.63 7.13
N SER A 62 19.17 -33.17 7.82
CA SER A 62 20.11 -34.16 7.27
C SER A 62 19.43 -35.46 6.82
N ASP A 63 18.29 -35.79 7.37
CA ASP A 63 17.49 -36.98 7.03
C ASP A 63 16.44 -36.66 5.92
N GLY A 64 16.42 -35.45 5.39
CA GLY A 64 15.49 -35.00 4.37
C GLY A 64 14.09 -34.63 4.88
N LYS A 65 13.85 -34.63 6.19
CA LYS A 65 12.58 -34.27 6.81
C LYS A 65 12.43 -32.76 6.88
N LEU A 66 11.17 -32.29 6.81
CA LEU A 66 10.88 -30.87 7.02
C LEU A 66 11.08 -30.46 8.47
N VAL A 67 11.73 -29.31 8.66
CA VAL A 67 11.91 -28.63 9.94
C VAL A 67 11.61 -27.14 9.75
N ALA A 68 11.01 -26.51 10.78
CA ALA A 68 10.87 -25.06 10.84
C ALA A 68 12.11 -24.46 11.52
N VAL A 69 12.63 -23.38 10.95
CA VAL A 69 13.82 -22.67 11.45
C VAL A 69 13.45 -21.20 11.62
N TRP A 70 13.61 -20.67 12.82
CA TRP A 70 13.37 -19.26 13.10
C TRP A 70 14.27 -18.34 12.27
N TYR A 71 13.81 -17.13 11.97
CA TYR A 71 14.63 -16.17 11.22
C TYR A 71 15.87 -15.76 11.98
N HIS A 72 15.80 -15.58 13.30
CA HIS A 72 16.97 -15.23 14.09
C HIS A 72 18.08 -16.30 14.03
N ASP A 73 17.74 -17.59 13.90
CA ASP A 73 18.70 -18.66 13.69
C ASP A 73 19.19 -18.72 12.24
N ALA A 74 18.25 -18.70 11.29
CA ALA A 74 18.56 -18.83 9.86
C ALA A 74 19.42 -17.67 9.33
N TYR A 75 19.27 -16.48 9.89
CA TYR A 75 19.95 -15.26 9.48
C TYR A 75 20.90 -14.68 10.54
N GLU A 76 21.30 -15.48 11.55
CA GLU A 76 22.14 -15.08 12.70
C GLU A 76 23.28 -14.14 12.31
N TYR A 77 24.07 -14.53 11.31
CA TYR A 77 25.21 -13.72 10.85
C TYR A 77 24.82 -12.30 10.37
N ASN A 78 23.73 -12.18 9.66
CA ASN A 78 23.26 -10.88 9.16
C ASN A 78 22.61 -10.06 10.29
N ILE A 79 21.83 -10.72 11.13
CA ILE A 79 21.18 -10.11 12.29
C ILE A 79 22.20 -9.56 13.27
N ASP A 80 23.28 -10.30 13.57
CA ASP A 80 24.35 -9.81 14.44
C ASP A 80 25.02 -8.55 13.88
N LYS A 81 25.23 -8.47 12.58
CA LYS A 81 25.76 -7.26 11.96
C LYS A 81 24.79 -6.08 12.08
N ILE A 82 23.50 -6.29 11.81
CA ILE A 82 22.47 -5.27 11.97
C ILE A 82 22.43 -4.80 13.42
N CYS A 83 22.39 -5.70 14.37
CA CYS A 83 22.36 -5.41 15.80
C CYS A 83 23.57 -4.58 16.26
N ASN A 84 24.76 -4.87 15.72
CA ASN A 84 25.97 -4.07 16.03
C ASN A 84 25.84 -2.62 15.54
N TYR A 85 25.29 -2.40 14.34
CA TYR A 85 25.04 -1.04 13.84
C TYR A 85 23.93 -0.32 14.60
N LEU A 86 22.84 -1.02 14.94
CA LEU A 86 21.74 -0.47 15.75
C LEU A 86 22.26 -0.09 17.16
N LYS A 87 23.11 -0.92 17.75
CA LYS A 87 23.74 -0.63 19.05
C LYS A 87 24.64 0.61 18.97
N ALA A 88 25.45 0.74 17.93
CA ALA A 88 26.30 1.92 17.73
C ALA A 88 25.43 3.19 17.55
N ALA A 89 24.32 3.11 16.81
CA ALA A 89 23.38 4.21 16.67
C ALA A 89 22.69 4.55 18.00
N ALA A 90 22.30 3.54 18.80
CA ALA A 90 21.72 3.75 20.13
C ALA A 90 22.68 4.41 21.12
N ASP A 91 23.99 4.19 20.96
CA ASP A 91 25.00 4.78 21.86
C ASP A 91 25.30 6.24 21.56
N ILE A 92 25.08 6.71 20.32
CA ILE A 92 25.35 8.08 19.91
C ILE A 92 24.11 8.97 19.88
N THR A 93 22.90 8.40 19.82
CA THR A 93 21.68 9.21 19.77
C THR A 93 21.46 9.97 21.08
N ILE A 94 21.06 11.25 20.96
CA ILE A 94 20.69 12.10 22.09
C ILE A 94 19.21 11.98 22.47
N LYS A 95 18.41 11.29 21.66
CA LYS A 95 16.98 11.12 21.85
C LYS A 95 16.69 9.81 22.61
N PRO A 96 16.12 9.88 23.84
CA PRO A 96 15.83 8.69 24.63
C PRO A 96 14.84 7.74 23.96
N SER A 97 13.81 8.27 23.26
CA SER A 97 12.83 7.51 22.50
C SER A 97 13.47 6.68 21.39
N VAL A 98 14.35 7.29 20.59
CA VAL A 98 15.11 6.61 19.54
C VAL A 98 16.00 5.52 20.14
N ARG A 99 16.71 5.83 21.25
CA ARG A 99 17.56 4.84 21.92
C ARG A 99 16.75 3.64 22.41
N ASN A 100 15.59 3.88 23.02
CA ASN A 100 14.69 2.83 23.50
C ASN A 100 14.25 1.91 22.34
N TYR A 101 13.75 2.52 21.25
CA TYR A 101 13.36 1.78 20.08
C TYR A 101 14.49 0.92 19.51
N LEU A 102 15.68 1.49 19.30
CA LEU A 102 16.82 0.76 18.73
C LEU A 102 17.23 -0.43 19.59
N LEU A 103 17.23 -0.29 20.93
CA LEU A 103 17.55 -1.38 21.83
C LEU A 103 16.48 -2.49 21.81
N LYS A 104 15.18 -2.11 21.82
CA LYS A 104 14.08 -3.06 21.69
C LYS A 104 14.09 -3.79 20.34
N LYS A 105 14.45 -3.09 19.25
CA LYS A 105 14.55 -3.69 17.92
C LYS A 105 15.73 -4.69 17.84
N ILE A 106 16.83 -4.45 18.56
CA ILE A 106 17.92 -5.44 18.69
C ILE A 106 17.40 -6.72 19.36
N ASP A 107 16.67 -6.59 20.46
CA ASP A 107 16.09 -7.74 21.15
C ASP A 107 15.09 -8.49 20.24
N ALA A 108 14.24 -7.74 19.53
CA ALA A 108 13.26 -8.30 18.61
C ALA A 108 13.92 -9.09 17.46
N LEU A 109 14.95 -8.54 16.82
CA LEU A 109 15.68 -9.20 15.74
C LEU A 109 16.38 -10.49 16.19
N LYS A 110 16.74 -10.59 17.48
CA LYS A 110 17.41 -11.78 18.05
C LYS A 110 16.45 -12.85 18.57
N THR A 111 15.16 -12.55 18.63
CA THR A 111 14.16 -13.45 19.23
C THR A 111 12.94 -13.70 18.33
N ASP A 112 12.81 -12.94 17.23
CA ASP A 112 11.63 -12.87 16.37
C ASP A 112 10.35 -12.46 17.14
N TYR A 113 10.48 -11.77 18.28
CA TYR A 113 9.39 -11.21 19.05
C TYR A 113 9.37 -9.69 18.95
N TYR A 114 8.51 -9.14 18.13
CA TYR A 114 8.54 -7.73 17.72
C TYR A 114 7.64 -6.80 18.53
N TYR A 115 6.73 -7.32 19.36
CA TYR A 115 5.73 -6.55 20.11
C TYR A 115 6.29 -5.32 20.84
N ASP A 116 7.34 -5.52 21.65
CA ASP A 116 7.95 -4.43 22.45
C ASP A 116 8.65 -3.38 21.58
N SER A 117 9.23 -3.79 20.46
CA SER A 117 9.90 -2.88 19.53
C SER A 117 8.89 -2.07 18.73
N ASP A 118 7.75 -2.65 18.40
CA ASP A 118 6.70 -1.98 17.63
C ASP A 118 5.99 -0.93 18.50
N LEU A 119 5.72 -1.24 19.77
CA LEU A 119 5.25 -0.24 20.73
C LEU A 119 6.25 0.91 20.89
N ALA A 120 7.55 0.60 21.07
CA ALA A 120 8.58 1.62 21.20
C ALA A 120 8.74 2.48 19.95
N TRP A 121 8.48 1.92 18.76
CA TRP A 121 8.45 2.67 17.51
C TRP A 121 7.28 3.65 17.45
N LEU A 122 6.07 3.21 17.83
CA LEU A 122 4.90 4.10 17.91
C LEU A 122 5.08 5.22 18.94
N GLU A 123 5.75 4.94 20.07
CA GLU A 123 6.08 5.95 21.08
C GLU A 123 7.13 6.97 20.62
N MET A 124 7.92 6.65 19.57
CA MET A 124 8.98 7.51 19.07
C MET A 124 8.42 8.63 18.17
N THR A 125 7.82 9.65 18.73
CA THR A 125 7.17 10.76 18.01
C THR A 125 8.07 12.00 17.86
N ASP A 126 9.07 12.17 18.71
CA ASP A 126 9.89 13.37 18.87
C ASP A 126 11.15 13.40 17.98
N SER A 127 11.35 12.39 17.12
CA SER A 127 12.50 12.28 16.22
C SER A 127 12.17 12.80 14.81
N LYS A 128 13.15 13.48 14.19
CA LYS A 128 13.11 13.81 12.77
C LYS A 128 13.52 12.65 11.88
N MET A 129 14.43 11.81 12.38
CA MET A 129 14.82 10.59 11.67
C MET A 129 13.98 9.44 12.20
N ASP A 130 13.53 8.62 11.29
CA ASP A 130 12.83 7.39 11.60
C ASP A 130 13.54 6.21 10.92
N LEU A 131 13.44 5.04 11.52
CA LEU A 131 14.00 3.80 11.02
C LEU A 131 12.94 2.71 11.12
N ILE A 132 12.61 2.11 10.00
CA ILE A 132 11.85 0.88 9.93
C ILE A 132 12.86 -0.20 9.52
N ILE A 133 12.96 -1.28 10.26
CA ILE A 133 13.83 -2.41 9.94
C ILE A 133 13.29 -3.68 10.57
N GLY A 134 13.01 -4.67 9.75
CA GLY A 134 12.48 -5.94 10.21
C GLY A 134 11.86 -6.76 9.09
N PRO A 135 11.27 -7.91 9.43
CA PRO A 135 10.48 -8.71 8.50
C PRO A 135 9.05 -8.14 8.41
N ASP A 136 8.94 -6.94 7.84
CA ASP A 136 7.70 -6.16 7.84
C ASP A 136 6.89 -6.32 6.54
N GLU A 137 7.44 -6.92 5.46
CA GLU A 137 6.67 -7.19 4.24
C GLU A 137 5.93 -8.52 4.35
N VAL A 138 4.63 -8.46 4.51
CA VAL A 138 3.75 -9.63 4.74
C VAL A 138 3.41 -10.38 3.45
N ASN A 139 3.07 -11.68 3.58
CA ASN A 139 2.61 -12.55 2.49
C ASN A 139 3.58 -12.66 1.29
N ASP A 140 4.88 -12.42 1.48
CA ASP A 140 5.88 -12.41 0.40
C ASP A 140 6.20 -13.83 -0.14
N ASP A 141 5.78 -14.87 0.55
CA ASP A 141 5.97 -16.27 0.10
C ASP A 141 5.11 -16.68 -1.10
N GLN A 142 4.01 -15.98 -1.35
CA GLN A 142 3.10 -16.21 -2.49
C GLN A 142 2.62 -17.67 -2.66
N LEU A 143 2.79 -18.51 -1.64
CA LEU A 143 2.40 -19.92 -1.62
C LEU A 143 1.28 -20.20 -0.61
N TYR A 144 1.51 -19.85 0.65
CA TYR A 144 0.54 -19.98 1.74
C TYR A 144 0.15 -18.64 2.35
N GLY A 145 0.80 -17.55 1.98
CA GLY A 145 0.57 -16.23 2.55
C GLY A 145 0.99 -16.14 4.03
N LEU A 146 2.00 -16.90 4.44
CA LEU A 146 2.40 -17.03 5.85
C LEU A 146 3.70 -16.31 6.20
N LYS A 147 4.57 -16.02 5.21
CA LYS A 147 5.94 -15.58 5.47
C LYS A 147 6.16 -14.13 5.11
N THR A 148 7.02 -13.49 5.89
CA THR A 148 7.40 -12.09 5.71
C THR A 148 8.83 -11.97 5.18
N SER A 149 9.09 -10.89 4.45
CA SER A 149 10.45 -10.53 4.02
C SER A 149 11.02 -9.37 4.81
N TYR A 150 12.35 -9.37 4.96
CA TYR A 150 13.06 -8.25 5.57
C TYR A 150 13.09 -7.05 4.66
N GLU A 151 12.81 -5.91 5.26
CA GLU A 151 12.98 -4.61 4.64
C GLU A 151 13.55 -3.57 5.60
N ALA A 152 14.02 -2.47 5.06
CA ALA A 152 14.47 -1.35 5.85
C ALA A 152 14.25 -0.03 5.12
N TYR A 153 13.80 0.97 5.88
CA TYR A 153 13.70 2.37 5.46
C TYR A 153 14.40 3.26 6.47
N VAL A 154 15.24 4.16 5.98
CA VAL A 154 15.71 5.31 6.75
C VAL A 154 14.95 6.54 6.26
N LEU A 155 14.19 7.14 7.13
CA LEU A 155 13.21 8.18 6.79
C LEU A 155 13.58 9.51 7.47
N LEU A 156 13.28 10.60 6.79
CA LEU A 156 13.42 11.96 7.33
C LEU A 156 12.04 12.63 7.32
N LYS A 157 11.53 12.97 8.51
CA LYS A 157 10.20 13.56 8.69
C LYS A 157 10.12 14.97 8.09
N ASP A 158 9.14 15.20 7.23
CA ASP A 158 8.73 16.53 6.79
C ASP A 158 7.79 17.13 7.86
N LEU A 159 8.37 17.95 8.73
CA LEU A 159 7.64 18.50 9.87
C LEU A 159 6.47 19.39 9.45
N LYS A 160 6.60 20.13 8.35
CA LYS A 160 5.55 21.05 7.90
C LYS A 160 4.34 20.28 7.36
N ARG A 161 4.58 19.26 6.53
CA ARG A 161 3.50 18.43 6.01
C ARG A 161 2.86 17.57 7.10
N THR A 162 3.67 17.06 8.04
CA THR A 162 3.17 16.32 9.19
C THR A 162 2.25 17.19 10.04
N GLU A 163 2.59 18.44 10.32
CA GLU A 163 1.72 19.37 11.06
C GLU A 163 0.37 19.60 10.35
N VAL A 164 0.37 19.71 9.02
CA VAL A 164 -0.89 19.80 8.26
C VAL A 164 -1.70 18.50 8.34
N LEU A 165 -1.03 17.35 8.24
CA LEU A 165 -1.70 16.05 8.38
C LEU A 165 -2.31 15.88 9.78
N ASP A 166 -1.60 16.27 10.85
CA ASP A 166 -2.11 16.24 12.23
C ASP A 166 -3.38 17.11 12.38
N GLN A 167 -3.41 18.27 11.74
CA GLN A 167 -4.61 19.12 11.72
C GLN A 167 -5.77 18.44 10.97
N LEU A 168 -5.51 17.78 9.84
CA LEU A 168 -6.52 17.10 9.05
C LEU A 168 -7.04 15.84 9.77
N THR A 169 -6.18 15.07 10.41
CA THR A 169 -6.60 13.88 11.17
C THR A 169 -7.40 14.26 12.41
N SER A 170 -7.11 15.39 13.04
CA SER A 170 -7.96 15.90 14.14
C SER A 170 -9.40 16.20 13.73
N MET A 171 -9.66 16.34 12.42
CA MET A 171 -10.98 16.55 11.83
C MET A 171 -11.72 15.25 11.47
N LEU A 172 -11.11 14.06 11.69
CA LEU A 172 -11.73 12.79 11.29
C LEU A 172 -13.19 12.62 11.78
N PRO A 173 -13.57 12.97 13.03
CA PRO A 173 -14.95 12.88 13.46
C PRO A 173 -15.91 13.81 12.70
N GLU A 174 -15.41 14.95 12.19
CA GLU A 174 -16.18 15.86 11.34
C GLU A 174 -16.25 15.32 9.91
N LEU A 175 -15.13 14.82 9.35
CA LEU A 175 -15.07 14.23 8.02
C LEU A 175 -15.96 12.99 7.91
N GLN A 176 -16.03 12.17 8.95
CA GLN A 176 -16.93 11.01 9.02
C GLN A 176 -18.40 11.43 8.81
N LYS A 177 -18.85 12.53 9.40
CA LYS A 177 -20.21 13.03 9.24
C LYS A 177 -20.48 13.57 7.82
N GLN A 178 -19.43 13.98 7.13
CA GLN A 178 -19.50 14.58 5.81
C GLN A 178 -19.40 13.56 4.65
N ILE A 179 -19.23 12.29 4.96
CA ILE A 179 -19.20 11.21 3.97
C ILE A 179 -20.51 11.21 3.17
N PRO A 180 -20.46 11.12 1.83
CA PRO A 180 -21.66 11.20 0.98
C PRO A 180 -22.44 9.88 0.94
N CYS A 181 -23.03 9.50 2.08
CA CYS A 181 -23.87 8.31 2.23
C CYS A 181 -24.99 8.54 3.24
N GLU A 182 -25.92 7.57 3.34
CA GLU A 182 -26.97 7.60 4.33
C GLU A 182 -26.39 7.55 5.75
N GLU A 183 -27.03 8.24 6.72
CA GLU A 183 -26.57 8.38 8.11
C GLU A 183 -26.32 7.02 8.80
N GLN A 184 -27.12 6.00 8.48
CA GLN A 184 -26.98 4.67 9.06
C GLN A 184 -25.68 3.95 8.69
N TYR A 185 -25.01 4.36 7.59
CA TYR A 185 -23.77 3.74 7.10
C TYR A 185 -22.51 4.46 7.57
N LYS A 186 -22.63 5.48 8.41
CA LYS A 186 -21.52 6.26 8.94
C LYS A 186 -21.57 6.44 10.46
N ASN A 187 -22.22 5.51 11.18
CA ASN A 187 -22.34 5.52 12.64
C ASN A 187 -21.05 5.10 13.37
N PHE A 188 -19.95 4.99 12.66
CA PHE A 188 -18.65 4.73 13.28
C PHE A 188 -18.02 6.04 13.77
N VAL A 189 -17.40 6.02 14.93
CA VAL A 189 -16.62 7.13 15.46
C VAL A 189 -15.15 6.79 15.22
N PRO A 190 -14.47 7.50 14.30
CA PRO A 190 -13.03 7.27 14.09
C PRO A 190 -12.28 7.53 15.39
N GLY A 191 -11.35 6.63 15.75
CA GLY A 191 -10.47 6.80 16.90
C GLY A 191 -9.29 7.71 16.59
N ASP A 192 -8.61 8.18 17.64
CA ASP A 192 -7.35 8.96 17.55
C ASP A 192 -6.13 8.05 17.39
N GLU A 193 -6.34 6.78 17.01
CA GLU A 193 -5.37 5.68 17.19
C GLU A 193 -4.37 5.54 16.05
N SER A 194 -4.40 6.41 15.03
CA SER A 194 -3.49 6.29 13.87
C SER A 194 -2.85 7.62 13.53
N ASP A 195 -1.55 7.68 13.73
CA ASP A 195 -0.72 8.80 13.27
C ASP A 195 -0.48 8.73 11.76
N ILE A 196 -0.49 9.86 11.07
CA ILE A 196 -0.09 9.96 9.68
C ILE A 196 1.04 10.99 9.55
N TYR A 197 2.23 10.54 9.17
CA TYR A 197 3.40 11.39 9.04
C TYR A 197 3.92 11.40 7.60
N ALA A 198 4.38 12.57 7.15
CA ALA A 198 5.07 12.72 5.88
C ALA A 198 6.57 12.55 6.04
N TYR A 199 7.19 11.76 5.18
CA TYR A 199 8.62 11.46 5.19
C TYR A 199 9.25 11.56 3.81
N ASP A 200 10.54 11.85 3.78
CA ASP A 200 11.43 11.53 2.68
C ASP A 200 12.20 10.24 3.00
N ALA A 201 12.09 9.23 2.15
CA ALA A 201 12.91 8.05 2.22
C ALA A 201 14.31 8.37 1.69
N ILE A 202 15.32 8.32 2.58
CA ILE A 202 16.71 8.60 2.23
C ILE A 202 17.53 7.36 1.96
N TYR A 203 17.06 6.20 2.41
CA TYR A 203 17.64 4.91 2.10
C TYR A 203 16.59 3.82 2.21
N CYS A 204 16.59 2.86 1.28
CA CYS A 204 15.75 1.66 1.30
C CYS A 204 16.59 0.42 1.02
N SER A 205 16.27 -0.68 1.66
CA SER A 205 16.98 -1.95 1.49
C SER A 205 16.03 -3.14 1.71
N GLY A 206 16.46 -4.34 1.33
CA GLY A 206 15.62 -5.52 1.39
C GLY A 206 14.44 -5.41 0.44
N HIS A 207 13.27 -5.92 0.83
CA HIS A 207 12.07 -5.89 0.01
C HIS A 207 11.71 -4.47 -0.45
N ALA A 208 11.88 -3.47 0.40
CA ALA A 208 11.69 -2.05 0.09
C ALA A 208 12.41 -1.56 -1.18
N ASN A 209 13.51 -2.22 -1.58
CA ASN A 209 14.27 -1.90 -2.80
C ASN A 209 14.01 -2.87 -3.94
N ALA A 210 13.18 -3.89 -3.77
CA ALA A 210 12.79 -4.85 -4.80
C ALA A 210 11.31 -4.66 -5.18
N GLY A 211 10.93 -5.09 -6.39
CA GLY A 211 9.54 -5.05 -6.81
C GLY A 211 8.90 -3.66 -6.80
N ILE A 212 7.64 -3.60 -6.38
CA ILE A 212 6.84 -2.37 -6.29
C ILE A 212 7.40 -1.49 -5.18
N LYS A 213 7.63 -0.21 -5.49
CA LYS A 213 8.05 0.78 -4.50
C LYS A 213 6.82 1.35 -3.81
N LEU A 214 6.71 1.13 -2.50
CA LEU A 214 5.60 1.65 -1.72
C LEU A 214 5.66 3.17 -1.63
N ILE A 215 4.51 3.81 -1.58
CA ILE A 215 4.33 5.26 -1.42
C ILE A 215 3.78 5.62 -0.05
N ALA A 216 3.22 4.64 0.63
CA ALA A 216 2.76 4.71 2.01
C ALA A 216 3.00 3.37 2.69
N LEU A 217 3.26 3.40 4.00
CA LEU A 217 3.44 2.24 4.87
C LEU A 217 2.54 2.45 6.07
N ASN A 218 1.71 1.46 6.41
CA ASN A 218 0.91 1.48 7.65
C ASN A 218 1.40 0.35 8.56
N LEU A 219 2.04 0.69 9.66
CA LEU A 219 2.72 -0.25 10.55
C LEU A 219 2.37 0.04 12.02
N PRO A 220 2.56 -0.93 12.92
CA PRO A 220 2.95 -2.32 12.68
C PRO A 220 1.78 -3.19 12.21
N TYR A 221 2.08 -4.39 11.70
CA TYR A 221 1.06 -5.40 11.35
C TYR A 221 0.62 -6.26 12.53
N ASN A 222 1.22 -6.11 13.70
CA ASN A 222 0.87 -6.87 14.91
C ASN A 222 -0.47 -6.40 15.48
N GLU A 223 -1.50 -7.24 15.40
CA GLU A 223 -2.86 -6.93 15.84
C GLU A 223 -2.95 -6.55 17.33
N GLU A 224 -2.15 -7.16 18.21
CA GLU A 224 -2.14 -6.82 19.64
C GLU A 224 -1.57 -5.41 19.86
N VAL A 225 -0.56 -5.01 19.07
CA VAL A 225 -0.01 -3.66 19.12
C VAL A 225 -1.02 -2.67 18.57
N GLN A 226 -1.65 -2.99 17.43
CA GLN A 226 -2.70 -2.14 16.84
C GLN A 226 -3.85 -1.89 17.82
N ALA A 227 -4.35 -2.94 18.46
CA ALA A 227 -5.43 -2.83 19.45
C ALA A 227 -5.04 -2.00 20.67
N LYS A 228 -3.76 -1.94 21.02
CA LYS A 228 -3.27 -1.23 22.22
C LYS A 228 -2.84 0.20 21.94
N ALA A 229 -2.24 0.45 20.80
CA ALA A 229 -1.51 1.70 20.50
C ALA A 229 -1.76 2.22 19.07
N GLY A 230 -2.66 1.59 18.32
CA GLY A 230 -2.95 1.96 16.94
C GLY A 230 -1.82 1.66 15.96
N THR A 231 -1.77 2.46 14.89
CA THR A 231 -0.79 2.34 13.81
C THR A 231 -0.18 3.71 13.48
N ARG A 232 0.90 3.68 12.70
CA ARG A 232 1.46 4.87 12.06
C ARG A 232 1.55 4.68 10.57
N THR A 233 0.94 5.59 9.82
CA THR A 233 1.10 5.67 8.37
C THR A 233 2.25 6.61 8.02
N ALA A 234 3.24 6.09 7.31
CA ALA A 234 4.35 6.85 6.77
C ALA A 234 4.10 7.14 5.28
N LEU A 235 3.81 8.39 4.92
CA LEU A 235 3.68 8.84 3.54
C LEU A 235 5.06 9.17 2.97
N LEU A 236 5.52 8.47 1.94
CA LEU A 236 6.86 8.61 1.37
C LEU A 236 6.86 9.65 0.25
N ARG A 237 6.93 10.94 0.64
CA ARG A 237 6.73 12.10 -0.22
C ARG A 237 7.64 12.12 -1.46
N ASN A 238 8.95 11.92 -1.28
CA ASN A 238 9.89 11.94 -2.40
C ASN A 238 9.71 10.77 -3.37
N ILE A 239 9.27 9.61 -2.88
CA ILE A 239 8.91 8.48 -3.74
C ILE A 239 7.63 8.80 -4.52
N MET A 240 6.63 9.42 -3.87
CA MET A 240 5.43 9.91 -4.56
C MET A 240 5.78 10.90 -5.66
N ALA A 241 6.63 11.89 -5.38
CA ALA A 241 7.08 12.87 -6.36
C ALA A 241 7.74 12.20 -7.58
N GLU A 242 8.67 11.27 -7.36
CA GLU A 242 9.32 10.55 -8.47
C GLU A 242 8.34 9.64 -9.23
N LYS A 243 7.39 8.98 -8.55
CA LYS A 243 6.33 8.22 -9.24
C LYS A 243 5.43 9.11 -10.06
N PHE A 244 5.07 10.28 -9.54
CA PHE A 244 4.31 11.24 -10.34
C PHE A 244 5.09 11.66 -11.59
N ASN A 245 6.31 12.16 -11.41
CA ASN A 245 7.11 12.72 -12.50
C ASN A 245 7.50 11.70 -13.57
N ARG A 246 7.77 10.45 -13.20
CA ARG A 246 8.25 9.42 -14.12
C ARG A 246 7.16 8.49 -14.64
N ILE A 247 6.00 8.45 -13.99
CA ILE A 247 4.96 7.46 -14.33
C ILE A 247 3.60 8.13 -14.50
N VAL A 248 3.04 8.75 -13.43
CA VAL A 248 1.66 9.25 -13.46
C VAL A 248 1.49 10.37 -14.48
N ASN A 249 2.37 11.37 -14.47
CA ASN A 249 2.34 12.48 -15.42
C ASN A 249 2.56 12.01 -16.87
N PRO A 250 3.58 11.20 -17.21
CA PRO A 250 3.71 10.64 -18.55
C PRO A 250 2.49 9.80 -18.99
N VAL A 251 1.91 8.98 -18.11
CA VAL A 251 0.67 8.24 -18.40
C VAL A 251 -0.46 9.22 -18.71
N GLY A 252 -0.64 10.26 -17.88
CA GLY A 252 -1.65 11.30 -18.13
C GLY A 252 -1.48 11.99 -19.48
N ILE A 253 -0.26 12.31 -19.89
CA ILE A 253 0.03 12.89 -21.21
C ILE A 253 -0.37 11.95 -22.36
N VAL A 254 -0.19 10.65 -22.19
CA VAL A 254 -0.59 9.66 -23.20
C VAL A 254 -2.10 9.56 -23.33
N VAL A 255 -2.80 9.49 -22.19
CA VAL A 255 -4.22 9.09 -22.16
C VAL A 255 -5.23 10.25 -22.10
N LEU A 256 -4.82 11.45 -21.66
CA LEU A 256 -5.73 12.60 -21.51
C LEU A 256 -5.64 13.56 -22.69
N THR A 257 -6.74 14.28 -22.95
CA THR A 257 -6.78 15.35 -23.97
C THR A 257 -5.83 16.48 -23.61
N PRO A 258 -5.19 17.15 -24.61
CA PRO A 258 -4.15 18.16 -24.36
C PRO A 258 -4.60 19.33 -23.49
N ASP A 259 -5.85 19.72 -23.58
CA ASP A 259 -6.44 20.83 -22.81
C ASP A 259 -6.57 20.54 -21.31
N GLN A 260 -6.50 19.26 -20.90
CA GLN A 260 -6.57 18.85 -19.50
C GLN A 260 -5.22 18.44 -18.91
N GLN A 261 -4.17 18.30 -19.73
CA GLN A 261 -2.84 17.87 -19.26
C GLN A 261 -2.18 18.89 -18.34
N ASP A 262 -2.51 20.18 -18.46
CA ASP A 262 -1.98 21.23 -17.57
C ASP A 262 -2.48 21.10 -16.13
N HIS A 263 -3.52 20.29 -15.89
CA HIS A 263 -4.04 19.94 -14.57
C HIS A 263 -3.34 18.73 -13.92
N LEU A 264 -2.35 18.11 -14.56
CA LEU A 264 -1.53 17.07 -13.92
C LEU A 264 -0.60 17.71 -12.90
N SER A 265 -0.73 17.36 -11.63
CA SER A 265 -0.06 18.02 -10.51
C SER A 265 0.55 17.02 -9.51
N GLU A 266 1.86 17.16 -9.22
CA GLU A 266 2.57 16.40 -8.20
C GLU A 266 1.94 16.61 -6.81
N GLU A 267 1.58 17.85 -6.51
CA GLU A 267 0.96 18.20 -5.24
C GLU A 267 -0.46 17.61 -5.12
N ALA A 268 -1.22 17.58 -6.22
CA ALA A 268 -2.52 16.92 -6.27
C ALA A 268 -2.36 15.39 -6.06
N PHE A 269 -1.34 14.78 -6.66
CA PHE A 269 -1.04 13.37 -6.44
C PHE A 269 -0.76 13.06 -4.96
N TYR A 270 0.06 13.91 -4.31
CA TYR A 270 0.35 13.77 -2.88
C TYR A 270 -0.95 13.83 -2.05
N TRP A 271 -1.81 14.83 -2.26
CA TRP A 271 -3.03 14.96 -1.48
C TRP A 271 -4.03 13.84 -1.75
N ASN A 272 -4.17 13.39 -2.99
CA ASN A 272 -5.02 12.25 -3.33
C ASN A 272 -4.58 10.98 -2.57
N ILE A 273 -3.28 10.70 -2.50
CA ILE A 273 -2.76 9.57 -1.75
C ILE A 273 -2.94 9.79 -0.23
N ALA A 274 -2.61 10.96 0.29
CA ALA A 274 -2.78 11.25 1.72
C ALA A 274 -4.22 11.04 2.17
N PHE A 275 -5.19 11.53 1.39
CA PHE A 275 -6.61 11.35 1.71
C PHE A 275 -7.13 9.94 1.45
N ARG A 276 -6.52 9.19 0.53
CA ARG A 276 -6.78 7.76 0.44
C ARG A 276 -6.41 7.06 1.75
N GLU A 277 -5.23 7.33 2.29
CA GLU A 277 -4.79 6.75 3.57
C GLU A 277 -5.67 7.20 4.75
N ILE A 278 -6.04 8.49 4.82
CA ILE A 278 -7.01 9.01 5.80
C ILE A 278 -8.36 8.29 5.67
N SER A 279 -8.82 8.01 4.46
CA SER A 279 -10.12 7.40 4.17
C SER A 279 -10.20 5.92 4.57
N HIS A 280 -9.09 5.24 4.79
CA HIS A 280 -9.06 3.91 5.40
C HIS A 280 -9.53 3.93 6.87
N GLY A 281 -9.31 5.03 7.58
CA GLY A 281 -9.82 5.26 8.94
C GLY A 281 -11.29 5.68 9.01
N LEU A 282 -11.95 5.91 7.87
CA LEU A 282 -13.33 6.42 7.79
C LEU A 282 -14.31 5.35 7.26
N GLY A 283 -15.58 5.54 7.51
CA GLY A 283 -16.66 4.68 7.06
C GLY A 283 -17.24 3.82 8.18
N ILE A 284 -17.26 2.50 8.00
CA ILE A 284 -17.84 1.56 8.95
C ILE A 284 -16.91 0.34 9.10
N LYS A 285 -16.83 -0.22 10.30
CA LYS A 285 -16.00 -1.40 10.61
C LYS A 285 -16.83 -2.64 10.92
N GLU A 286 -18.02 -2.46 11.48
CA GLU A 286 -18.97 -3.53 11.80
C GLU A 286 -20.24 -3.40 10.96
N THR A 287 -20.81 -4.52 10.58
CA THR A 287 -22.06 -4.55 9.80
C THR A 287 -23.25 -4.15 10.68
N ILE A 288 -24.18 -3.36 10.14
CA ILE A 288 -25.37 -2.89 10.87
C ILE A 288 -26.45 -3.96 11.07
N ASN A 289 -26.31 -5.11 10.43
CA ASN A 289 -27.29 -6.21 10.45
C ASN A 289 -26.79 -7.44 11.24
N GLY A 290 -25.71 -7.29 12.01
CA GLY A 290 -25.20 -8.32 12.90
C GLY A 290 -24.42 -9.46 12.23
N LYS A 291 -23.87 -9.23 11.02
CA LYS A 291 -23.01 -10.21 10.35
C LYS A 291 -21.53 -10.17 10.84
N GLY A 292 -21.22 -9.42 11.89
CA GLY A 292 -19.87 -9.24 12.39
C GLY A 292 -19.10 -8.11 11.71
N GLU A 293 -17.79 -8.21 11.70
CA GLU A 293 -16.92 -7.24 11.07
C GLU A 293 -17.09 -7.23 9.54
N VAL A 294 -16.84 -6.09 8.91
CA VAL A 294 -16.97 -5.93 7.44
C VAL A 294 -16.08 -6.92 6.70
N ASP A 295 -14.86 -7.13 7.20
CA ASP A 295 -13.89 -8.03 6.57
C ASP A 295 -14.37 -9.50 6.62
N GLU A 296 -14.96 -9.93 7.72
CA GLU A 296 -15.56 -11.25 7.85
C GLU A 296 -16.78 -11.41 6.91
N ALA A 297 -17.64 -10.40 6.89
CA ALA A 297 -18.88 -10.44 6.10
C ALA A 297 -18.64 -10.41 4.59
N LEU A 298 -17.63 -9.69 4.11
CA LEU A 298 -17.25 -9.59 2.70
C LEU A 298 -16.15 -10.58 2.28
N GLY A 299 -15.45 -11.20 3.23
CA GLY A 299 -14.43 -12.20 2.97
C GLY A 299 -13.39 -11.75 1.93
N ASN A 300 -13.17 -12.54 0.89
CA ASN A 300 -12.19 -12.24 -0.16
C ASN A 300 -12.51 -10.99 -1.02
N LYS A 301 -13.64 -10.32 -0.80
CA LYS A 301 -14.02 -9.06 -1.44
C LYS A 301 -13.62 -7.85 -0.60
N ALA A 302 -13.45 -8.03 0.70
CA ALA A 302 -13.29 -6.94 1.65
C ALA A 302 -12.19 -5.95 1.25
N LEU A 303 -10.99 -6.44 0.93
CA LEU A 303 -9.85 -5.58 0.60
C LEU A 303 -10.07 -4.80 -0.72
N THR A 304 -10.64 -5.44 -1.75
CA THR A 304 -10.97 -4.75 -3.01
C THR A 304 -11.96 -3.60 -2.78
N TRP A 305 -12.99 -3.84 -1.98
CA TRP A 305 -13.99 -2.82 -1.67
C TRP A 305 -13.47 -1.73 -0.74
N GLU A 306 -12.61 -2.09 0.21
CA GLU A 306 -11.95 -1.12 1.08
C GLU A 306 -11.04 -0.17 0.29
N ASP A 307 -10.18 -0.71 -0.58
CA ASP A 307 -9.32 0.10 -1.44
C ASP A 307 -10.11 0.99 -2.40
N ALA A 308 -11.17 0.47 -3.00
CA ALA A 308 -12.01 1.27 -3.91
C ALA A 308 -12.75 2.37 -3.16
N LYS A 309 -13.30 2.09 -1.97
CA LYS A 309 -13.91 3.07 -1.07
C LYS A 309 -12.91 4.14 -0.68
N ALA A 310 -11.72 3.76 -0.24
CA ALA A 310 -10.70 4.70 0.20
C ALA A 310 -10.23 5.64 -0.93
N ASN A 311 -10.07 5.14 -2.14
CA ASN A 311 -9.74 5.96 -3.31
C ASN A 311 -10.86 6.95 -3.66
N ALA A 312 -12.11 6.49 -3.73
CA ALA A 312 -13.24 7.34 -4.06
C ALA A 312 -13.51 8.40 -2.98
N LEU A 313 -13.60 7.98 -1.72
CA LEU A 313 -13.80 8.88 -0.59
C LEU A 313 -12.65 9.87 -0.45
N GLY A 314 -11.41 9.43 -0.66
CA GLY A 314 -10.22 10.28 -0.62
C GLY A 314 -10.33 11.44 -1.60
N LEU A 315 -10.64 11.18 -2.88
CA LEU A 315 -10.85 12.25 -3.87
C LEU A 315 -12.01 13.18 -3.50
N TYR A 316 -13.14 12.61 -3.03
CA TYR A 316 -14.28 13.42 -2.60
C TYR A 316 -13.89 14.39 -1.49
N LEU A 317 -13.16 13.92 -0.47
CA LEU A 317 -12.73 14.75 0.65
C LEU A 317 -11.68 15.79 0.24
N VAL A 318 -10.74 15.45 -0.64
CA VAL A 318 -9.78 16.43 -1.19
C VAL A 318 -10.54 17.58 -1.86
N CYS A 319 -11.44 17.28 -2.80
CA CYS A 319 -12.19 18.30 -3.51
C CYS A 319 -13.03 19.17 -2.57
N LYS A 320 -13.67 18.55 -1.57
CA LYS A 320 -14.45 19.25 -0.56
C LYS A 320 -13.61 20.22 0.27
N LEU A 321 -12.47 19.75 0.77
CA LEU A 321 -11.59 20.55 1.63
C LEU A 321 -10.82 21.63 0.85
N LEU A 322 -10.61 21.45 -0.46
CA LEU A 322 -10.14 22.50 -1.35
C LEU A 322 -11.17 23.63 -1.47
N ASP A 323 -12.47 23.29 -1.66
CA ASP A 323 -13.56 24.29 -1.66
C ASP A 323 -13.68 25.04 -0.32
N GLU A 324 -13.42 24.36 0.78
CA GLU A 324 -13.45 24.94 2.13
C GLU A 324 -12.13 25.65 2.52
N HIS A 325 -11.12 25.67 1.64
CA HIS A 325 -9.78 26.24 1.88
C HIS A 325 -9.09 25.66 3.14
N LYS A 326 -9.35 24.40 3.46
CA LYS A 326 -8.78 23.71 4.64
C LYS A 326 -7.45 22.99 4.35
N ILE A 327 -7.10 22.80 3.08
CA ILE A 327 -5.79 22.30 2.68
C ILE A 327 -4.94 23.50 2.23
N PRO A 328 -3.76 23.74 2.83
CA PRO A 328 -2.92 24.88 2.50
C PRO A 328 -2.11 24.62 1.20
N THR A 329 -2.80 24.65 0.07
CA THR A 329 -2.26 24.36 -1.26
C THR A 329 -2.85 25.27 -2.32
N LEU A 330 -2.19 25.33 -3.49
CA LEU A 330 -2.70 25.99 -4.68
C LEU A 330 -3.38 25.02 -5.66
N VAL A 331 -3.47 23.76 -5.30
CA VAL A 331 -4.14 22.72 -6.11
C VAL A 331 -5.61 23.09 -6.29
N THR A 332 -6.10 22.94 -7.51
CA THR A 332 -7.54 23.10 -7.84
C THR A 332 -8.24 21.72 -7.80
N LYS A 333 -9.57 21.72 -7.85
CA LYS A 333 -10.33 20.47 -7.98
C LYS A 333 -10.06 19.78 -9.30
N GLU A 334 -9.90 20.55 -10.35
CA GLU A 334 -9.54 20.05 -11.67
C GLU A 334 -8.18 19.34 -11.65
N ASP A 335 -7.21 19.90 -10.93
CA ASP A 335 -5.89 19.25 -10.74
C ASP A 335 -6.02 17.93 -9.96
N ALA A 336 -6.80 17.93 -8.88
CA ALA A 336 -7.04 16.75 -8.07
C ALA A 336 -7.72 15.62 -8.88
N ILE A 337 -8.78 15.96 -9.62
CA ILE A 337 -9.54 14.98 -10.41
C ILE A 337 -8.71 14.47 -11.60
N THR A 338 -8.04 15.36 -12.34
CA THR A 338 -7.22 14.97 -13.50
C THR A 338 -6.09 14.04 -13.08
N THR A 339 -5.39 14.40 -12.01
CA THR A 339 -4.29 13.58 -11.47
C THR A 339 -4.79 12.23 -10.91
N PHE A 340 -5.97 12.23 -10.29
CA PHE A 340 -6.62 11.02 -9.82
C PHE A 340 -6.93 10.05 -10.97
N VAL A 341 -7.52 10.54 -12.07
CA VAL A 341 -7.83 9.72 -13.25
C VAL A 341 -6.56 9.15 -13.88
N ALA A 342 -5.51 9.96 -14.02
CA ALA A 342 -4.22 9.48 -14.51
C ALA A 342 -3.63 8.39 -13.60
N ASN A 343 -3.79 8.51 -12.27
CA ASN A 343 -3.35 7.51 -11.31
C ASN A 343 -4.21 6.24 -11.34
N LEU A 344 -5.51 6.32 -11.55
CA LEU A 344 -6.35 5.13 -11.77
C LEU A 344 -5.81 4.33 -12.95
N ILE A 345 -5.64 4.97 -14.11
CA ILE A 345 -5.13 4.32 -15.34
C ILE A 345 -3.72 3.75 -15.12
N ARG A 346 -2.85 4.47 -14.44
CA ARG A 346 -1.53 3.96 -14.06
C ARG A 346 -1.62 2.70 -13.21
N SER A 347 -2.55 2.65 -12.27
CA SER A 347 -2.65 1.58 -11.28
C SER A 347 -3.30 0.30 -11.84
N GLU A 348 -4.12 0.40 -12.86
CA GLU A 348 -4.67 -0.75 -13.58
C GLU A 348 -3.60 -1.62 -14.28
N ARG A 349 -2.38 -1.08 -14.46
CA ARG A 349 -1.20 -1.83 -14.92
C ARG A 349 -0.82 -2.99 -13.98
N PHE A 350 -1.26 -2.97 -12.72
CA PHE A 350 -1.08 -4.08 -11.78
C PHE A 350 -2.03 -5.24 -12.05
N GLY A 351 -2.98 -5.06 -12.97
CA GLY A 351 -3.87 -6.09 -13.49
C GLY A 351 -5.04 -6.43 -12.57
N GLU A 352 -6.01 -7.11 -13.15
CA GLU A 352 -7.24 -7.54 -12.48
C GLU A 352 -7.05 -8.77 -11.57
N ALA A 353 -5.88 -9.39 -11.59
CA ALA A 353 -5.55 -10.55 -10.77
C ALA A 353 -5.28 -10.19 -9.31
N SER A 354 -4.76 -8.98 -9.03
CA SER A 354 -4.53 -8.50 -7.67
C SER A 354 -5.77 -7.80 -7.11
N GLN A 355 -6.00 -7.92 -5.80
CA GLN A 355 -7.13 -7.23 -5.14
C GLN A 355 -7.03 -5.71 -5.30
N LEU A 356 -5.84 -5.15 -5.15
CA LEU A 356 -5.58 -3.72 -5.35
C LEU A 356 -5.85 -3.29 -6.80
N GLY A 357 -5.35 -4.05 -7.79
CA GLY A 357 -5.61 -3.78 -9.21
C GLY A 357 -7.09 -3.83 -9.54
N ARG A 358 -7.82 -4.81 -8.99
CA ARG A 358 -9.29 -4.91 -9.13
C ARG A 358 -10.02 -3.67 -8.61
N ALA A 359 -9.60 -3.10 -7.48
CA ALA A 359 -10.19 -1.90 -6.92
C ALA A 359 -10.08 -0.70 -7.90
N TYR A 360 -8.92 -0.53 -8.52
CA TYR A 360 -8.71 0.54 -9.51
C TYR A 360 -9.51 0.31 -10.79
N VAL A 361 -9.50 -0.92 -11.33
CA VAL A 361 -10.29 -1.30 -12.52
C VAL A 361 -11.78 -1.07 -12.27
N MET A 362 -12.29 -1.53 -11.12
CA MET A 362 -13.69 -1.35 -10.73
C MET A 362 -14.10 0.12 -10.69
N LEU A 363 -13.31 0.94 -10.04
CA LEU A 363 -13.61 2.36 -9.90
C LEU A 363 -13.52 3.09 -11.24
N PHE A 364 -12.48 2.84 -12.03
CA PHE A 364 -12.36 3.43 -13.36
C PHE A 364 -13.53 3.04 -14.28
N ASN A 365 -13.84 1.76 -14.37
CA ASN A 365 -14.94 1.28 -15.22
C ASN A 365 -16.30 1.82 -14.77
N TYR A 366 -16.55 1.89 -13.45
CA TYR A 366 -17.75 2.51 -12.93
C TYR A 366 -17.87 3.98 -13.38
N LEU A 367 -16.82 4.76 -13.19
CA LEU A 367 -16.81 6.17 -13.61
C LEU A 367 -16.97 6.33 -15.13
N ASN A 368 -16.22 5.54 -15.91
CA ASN A 368 -16.23 5.60 -17.37
C ASN A 368 -17.59 5.20 -17.97
N GLN A 369 -18.16 4.07 -17.54
CA GLN A 369 -19.46 3.58 -18.05
C GLN A 369 -20.63 4.49 -17.67
N ASN A 370 -20.50 5.25 -16.59
CA ASN A 370 -21.52 6.23 -16.17
C ASN A 370 -21.24 7.65 -16.69
N GLY A 371 -20.26 7.82 -17.59
CA GLY A 371 -20.06 9.03 -18.37
C GLY A 371 -19.22 10.11 -17.69
N ALA A 372 -18.37 9.75 -16.71
CA ALA A 372 -17.35 10.66 -16.16
C ALA A 372 -16.29 11.03 -17.21
N PHE A 373 -16.02 10.12 -18.14
CA PHE A 373 -14.99 10.26 -19.18
C PHE A 373 -15.61 10.07 -20.56
N LYS A 374 -15.08 10.80 -21.54
CA LYS A 374 -15.41 10.63 -22.95
C LYS A 374 -14.14 10.31 -23.72
N ARG A 375 -14.05 9.11 -24.28
CA ARG A 375 -12.94 8.71 -25.15
C ARG A 375 -13.20 9.20 -26.56
N GLY A 376 -12.31 10.07 -27.08
CA GLY A 376 -12.38 10.61 -28.43
C GLY A 376 -11.78 9.69 -29.48
N ASP A 377 -11.90 10.07 -30.76
CA ASP A 377 -11.34 9.31 -31.90
C ASP A 377 -9.81 9.18 -31.83
N SER A 378 -9.13 10.06 -31.12
CA SER A 378 -7.70 9.99 -30.86
C SER A 378 -7.30 8.94 -29.82
N GLY A 379 -8.26 8.25 -29.20
CA GLY A 379 -8.02 7.34 -28.08
C GLY A 379 -7.78 8.04 -26.74
N LYS A 380 -7.88 9.38 -26.68
CA LYS A 380 -7.68 10.14 -25.44
C LYS A 380 -8.99 10.41 -24.73
N TYR A 381 -8.91 10.42 -23.39
CA TYR A 381 -10.05 10.72 -22.53
C TYR A 381 -10.14 12.22 -22.24
N SER A 382 -11.34 12.77 -22.30
CA SER A 382 -11.70 14.04 -21.70
C SER A 382 -12.55 13.79 -20.47
N ILE A 383 -12.28 14.51 -19.39
CA ILE A 383 -12.88 14.35 -18.07
C ILE A 383 -13.98 15.41 -17.92
N ASP A 384 -15.19 14.98 -17.56
CA ASP A 384 -16.23 15.85 -17.03
C ASP A 384 -16.05 15.93 -15.50
N TYR A 385 -15.50 17.03 -15.01
CA TYR A 385 -15.13 17.22 -13.61
C TYR A 385 -16.32 17.14 -12.65
N GLU A 386 -17.45 17.81 -13.01
CA GLU A 386 -18.65 17.81 -12.17
C GLU A 386 -19.27 16.41 -12.12
N LYS A 387 -19.37 15.76 -13.27
CA LYS A 387 -19.90 14.40 -13.37
C LYS A 387 -19.02 13.41 -12.64
N THR A 388 -17.70 13.54 -12.75
CA THR A 388 -16.74 12.67 -12.06
C THR A 388 -16.90 12.78 -10.55
N LEU A 389 -16.95 13.99 -10.00
CA LEU A 389 -17.11 14.20 -8.57
C LEU A 389 -18.46 13.69 -8.06
N SER A 390 -19.53 13.88 -8.82
CA SER A 390 -20.84 13.32 -8.49
C SER A 390 -20.83 11.79 -8.44
N LEU A 391 -20.20 11.13 -9.41
CA LEU A 391 -20.12 9.68 -9.47
C LEU A 391 -19.19 9.10 -8.40
N VAL A 392 -18.12 9.80 -8.05
CA VAL A 392 -17.23 9.45 -6.93
C VAL A 392 -18.01 9.48 -5.62
N ALA A 393 -18.84 10.48 -5.39
CA ALA A 393 -19.71 10.55 -4.22
C ALA A 393 -20.74 9.41 -4.20
N GLU A 394 -21.36 9.11 -5.35
CA GLU A 394 -22.31 8.01 -5.50
C GLU A 394 -21.64 6.65 -5.23
N PHE A 395 -20.45 6.40 -5.84
CA PHE A 395 -19.70 5.17 -5.60
C PHE A 395 -19.32 5.00 -4.13
N THR A 396 -18.91 6.07 -3.47
CA THR A 396 -18.61 6.05 -2.02
C THR A 396 -19.84 5.59 -1.23
N GLY A 397 -21.02 6.07 -1.56
CA GLY A 397 -22.28 5.63 -0.94
C GLY A 397 -22.59 4.14 -1.20
N ILE A 398 -22.35 3.66 -2.43
CA ILE A 398 -22.49 2.24 -2.79
C ILE A 398 -21.52 1.39 -1.98
N ALA A 399 -20.26 1.77 -1.91
CA ALA A 399 -19.24 1.02 -1.20
C ALA A 399 -19.55 0.92 0.30
N LEU A 400 -19.90 2.03 0.93
CA LEU A 400 -20.25 2.04 2.36
C LEU A 400 -21.52 1.26 2.66
N LYS A 401 -22.54 1.32 1.81
CA LYS A 401 -23.73 0.48 1.95
C LYS A 401 -23.37 -1.00 1.87
N THR A 402 -22.54 -1.38 0.89
CA THR A 402 -22.09 -2.77 0.72
C THR A 402 -21.33 -3.27 1.95
N GLN A 403 -20.41 -2.47 2.47
CA GLN A 403 -19.67 -2.74 3.70
C GLN A 403 -20.63 -2.83 4.91
N ALA A 404 -21.48 -1.83 5.09
CA ALA A 404 -22.41 -1.78 6.23
C ALA A 404 -23.41 -2.93 6.28
N THR A 405 -23.81 -3.45 5.14
CA THR A 405 -24.74 -4.58 5.06
C THR A 405 -24.05 -5.94 4.91
N GLY A 406 -22.72 -5.96 4.71
CA GLY A 406 -21.99 -7.19 4.43
C GLY A 406 -22.61 -7.95 3.27
N ASP A 407 -22.97 -7.24 2.18
CA ASP A 407 -23.68 -7.83 1.04
C ASP A 407 -22.69 -8.43 0.02
N TYR A 408 -22.25 -9.65 0.34
CA TYR A 408 -21.29 -10.37 -0.48
C TYR A 408 -21.81 -10.64 -1.91
N GLU A 409 -23.09 -10.97 -2.07
CA GLU A 409 -23.67 -11.26 -3.38
C GLU A 409 -23.71 -10.00 -4.26
N PHE A 410 -24.08 -8.87 -3.69
CA PHE A 410 -24.01 -7.59 -4.39
C PHE A 410 -22.56 -7.26 -4.78
N ALA A 411 -21.62 -7.39 -3.84
CA ALA A 411 -20.20 -7.15 -4.09
C ALA A 411 -19.67 -8.01 -5.25
N GLU A 412 -19.98 -9.32 -5.25
CA GLU A 412 -19.57 -10.23 -6.31
C GLU A 412 -20.16 -9.85 -7.68
N ASN A 413 -21.44 -9.51 -7.72
CA ASN A 413 -22.11 -9.14 -8.97
C ASN A 413 -21.61 -7.79 -9.51
N PHE A 414 -21.33 -6.84 -8.63
CA PHE A 414 -20.76 -5.55 -9.01
C PHE A 414 -19.33 -5.72 -9.56
N GLU A 415 -18.49 -6.52 -8.92
CA GLU A 415 -17.16 -6.85 -9.43
C GLU A 415 -17.22 -7.54 -10.80
N LYS A 416 -18.14 -8.48 -11.03
CA LYS A 416 -18.35 -9.11 -12.35
C LYS A 416 -18.66 -8.08 -13.43
N GLN A 417 -19.36 -7.02 -13.08
CA GLN A 417 -19.71 -5.96 -14.02
C GLN A 417 -18.56 -4.99 -14.30
N TYR A 418 -17.74 -4.67 -13.29
CA TYR A 418 -16.81 -3.55 -13.37
C TYR A 418 -15.33 -3.92 -13.26
N CYS A 419 -14.96 -5.18 -12.93
CA CYS A 419 -13.55 -5.55 -12.76
C CYS A 419 -12.88 -6.16 -14.00
N GLU A 420 -13.52 -6.14 -15.17
CA GLU A 420 -12.92 -6.61 -16.42
C GLU A 420 -12.31 -5.45 -17.20
N LEU A 421 -11.08 -5.61 -17.68
CA LEU A 421 -10.42 -4.64 -18.56
C LEU A 421 -11.12 -4.62 -19.93
N SER A 422 -11.62 -3.45 -20.33
CA SER A 422 -12.19 -3.26 -21.66
C SER A 422 -11.12 -3.36 -22.76
N GLU A 423 -11.53 -3.67 -24.00
CA GLU A 423 -10.60 -3.72 -25.14
C GLU A 423 -9.97 -2.35 -25.42
N ASP A 424 -10.72 -1.25 -25.25
CA ASP A 424 -10.20 0.09 -25.37
C ASP A 424 -9.10 0.33 -24.33
N PHE A 425 -9.30 -0.09 -23.09
CA PHE A 425 -8.31 0.07 -22.05
C PHE A 425 -7.06 -0.80 -22.27
N LYS A 426 -7.22 -2.03 -22.75
CA LYS A 426 -6.09 -2.88 -23.17
C LYS A 426 -5.25 -2.21 -24.25
N ALA A 427 -5.90 -1.51 -25.21
CA ALA A 427 -5.21 -0.74 -26.24
C ALA A 427 -4.44 0.46 -25.61
N ASP A 428 -5.01 1.13 -24.62
CA ASP A 428 -4.35 2.24 -23.92
C ASP A 428 -3.12 1.76 -23.13
N LEU A 429 -3.17 0.58 -22.49
CA LEU A 429 -2.01 -0.04 -21.86
C LEU A 429 -0.88 -0.37 -22.86
N VAL A 430 -1.25 -0.77 -24.08
CA VAL A 430 -0.25 -0.96 -25.16
C VAL A 430 0.39 0.36 -25.54
N ASN A 431 -0.38 1.45 -25.70
CA ASN A 431 0.14 2.78 -26.00
C ASN A 431 1.08 3.29 -24.90
N ILE A 432 0.70 3.15 -23.62
CA ILE A 432 1.55 3.50 -22.48
C ILE A 432 2.87 2.73 -22.51
N ARG A 433 2.84 1.45 -22.89
CA ARG A 433 4.02 0.59 -22.97
C ARG A 433 4.95 1.02 -24.11
N LEU A 434 4.39 1.46 -25.26
CA LEU A 434 5.16 1.95 -26.41
C LEU A 434 5.93 3.25 -26.11
N GLU A 435 5.45 4.08 -25.18
CA GLU A 435 6.16 5.28 -24.72
C GLU A 435 7.29 4.99 -23.72
N ASN A 436 7.59 3.72 -23.46
CA ASN A 436 8.63 3.29 -22.53
C ASN A 436 8.48 3.85 -21.10
N ILE A 437 7.26 4.15 -20.66
CA ILE A 437 7.00 4.59 -19.31
C ILE A 437 7.29 3.41 -18.37
N PRO A 438 8.16 3.58 -17.35
CA PRO A 438 8.51 2.49 -16.45
C PRO A 438 7.31 1.98 -15.66
N ILE A 439 7.29 0.68 -15.36
CA ILE A 439 6.23 0.09 -14.52
C ILE A 439 6.35 0.64 -13.09
N ASP A 440 7.58 0.69 -12.56
CA ASP A 440 7.86 1.31 -11.27
C ASP A 440 9.28 1.92 -11.24
N LEU A 441 9.62 2.55 -10.12
CA LEU A 441 10.90 3.19 -9.88
C LEU A 441 12.00 2.15 -9.63
N ARG A 442 13.23 2.56 -9.90
CA ARG A 442 14.44 1.89 -9.44
C ARG A 442 15.22 2.87 -8.59
N PHE A 443 15.51 2.50 -7.34
CA PHE A 443 16.33 3.32 -6.48
C PHE A 443 17.81 3.13 -6.79
N GLU A 444 18.52 4.25 -6.93
CA GLU A 444 19.97 4.29 -7.08
C GLU A 444 20.53 5.07 -5.89
N PHE A 445 21.02 4.34 -4.90
CA PHE A 445 21.70 4.96 -3.76
C PHE A 445 23.17 5.19 -4.13
N GLN A 446 23.67 6.39 -3.84
CA GLN A 446 25.09 6.68 -4.00
C GLN A 446 25.89 5.76 -3.08
N LYS A 447 26.95 5.17 -3.65
CA LYS A 447 27.87 4.29 -2.92
C LYS A 447 28.81 5.08 -2.05
#